data_7f099048fc3fd791cc379451597cbd76
#
_entry.id   7f099048fc3fd791cc379451597cbd76
#
_cell.length_a   1.000
_cell.length_b   1.000
_cell.length_c   1.000
_cell.angle_alpha   90.00
_cell.angle_beta   90.00
_cell.angle_gamma   90.00
#
_symmetry.space_group_name_H-M   'P 1'
#
loop_
_entity.id
_entity.type
_entity.pdbx_description
1 polymer ?
#
loop_
_entity_poly.entity_id
_entity_poly.type
_entity_poly.pdbx_seq_one_letter_code
_entity_poly.pdbx_strand_id
1 'polypeptide(L)'
;YAAGVEFTRRNFQTIARENRQPWEKAKCFDNSALITEIREKHRMPDMDAATLWLYVDNQERQRGNTSQMMHSIPELVSEVSKYWRLTAGDLIYTGTPKGSGKIFRKGFWSLRQVFEAGKASFEFSN
;
A
#
# COMPACT_ATOMS: atom_id res chain seq x y z
N TYR A 1 -1.90 12.60 -1.75
CA TYR A 1 -2.19 11.23 -1.31
C TYR A 1 -2.54 10.34 -2.49
N ALA A 2 -2.26 9.05 -2.35
CA ALA A 2 -2.67 8.02 -3.28
C ALA A 2 -2.97 6.72 -2.52
N ALA A 3 -3.77 5.86 -3.09
CA ALA A 3 -3.85 4.48 -2.63
C ALA A 3 -2.70 3.69 -3.26
N GLY A 4 -2.10 2.78 -2.52
CA GLY A 4 -0.99 1.99 -3.02
C GLY A 4 -1.11 0.51 -2.62
N VAL A 5 -0.58 -0.35 -3.47
CA VAL A 5 -0.47 -1.79 -3.18
C VAL A 5 0.97 -2.21 -3.37
N GLU A 6 1.53 -2.85 -2.35
CA GLU A 6 2.86 -3.45 -2.41
C GLU A 6 2.75 -4.97 -2.52
N PHE A 7 3.33 -5.51 -3.57
CA PHE A 7 3.42 -6.95 -3.76
C PHE A 7 4.63 -7.54 -3.03
N THR A 8 4.51 -8.80 -2.68
CA THR A 8 5.60 -9.54 -2.04
C THR A 8 5.75 -10.91 -2.70
N ARG A 9 6.95 -11.21 -3.16
CA ARG A 9 7.33 -12.58 -3.57
C ARG A 9 7.52 -13.44 -2.32
N ARG A 10 6.42 -14.05 -1.85
CA ARG A 10 6.36 -14.74 -0.54
C ARG A 10 7.38 -15.86 -0.35
N ASN A 11 7.69 -16.61 -1.41
CA ASN A 11 8.74 -17.63 -1.37
C ASN A 11 10.12 -17.02 -1.07
N PHE A 12 10.51 -15.94 -1.74
CA PHE A 12 11.77 -15.25 -1.46
C PHE A 12 11.78 -14.62 -0.05
N GLN A 13 10.66 -14.08 0.42
CA GLN A 13 10.56 -13.56 1.77
C GLN A 13 10.75 -14.67 2.83
N THR A 14 10.16 -15.84 2.61
CA THR A 14 10.31 -16.98 3.52
C THR A 14 11.77 -17.42 3.60
N ILE A 15 12.42 -17.60 2.46
CA ILE A 15 13.85 -17.97 2.38
C ILE A 15 14.72 -16.92 3.09
N ALA A 16 14.50 -15.64 2.80
CA ALA A 16 15.27 -14.55 3.40
C ALA A 16 15.09 -14.51 4.93
N ARG A 17 13.86 -14.70 5.42
CA ARG A 17 13.57 -14.75 6.86
C ARG A 17 14.26 -15.92 7.55
N GLU A 18 14.19 -17.11 6.98
CA GLU A 18 14.82 -18.33 7.52
C GLU A 18 16.35 -18.19 7.59
N ASN A 19 16.95 -17.55 6.59
CA ASN A 19 18.38 -17.33 6.51
C ASN A 19 18.83 -15.99 7.14
N ARG A 20 17.93 -15.22 7.78
CA ARG A 20 18.23 -13.89 8.35
C ARG A 20 18.86 -12.93 7.34
N GLN A 21 18.41 -13.00 6.10
CA GLN A 21 18.86 -12.16 4.99
C GLN A 21 17.92 -10.96 4.76
N PRO A 22 18.43 -9.88 4.13
CA PRO A 22 17.60 -8.76 3.70
C PRO A 22 16.46 -9.18 2.78
N TRP A 23 15.36 -8.39 2.77
CA TRP A 23 14.12 -8.74 2.07
C TRP A 23 13.98 -8.11 0.68
N GLU A 24 15.00 -7.42 0.18
CA GLU A 24 14.94 -6.65 -1.08
C GLU A 24 14.52 -7.52 -2.26
N LYS A 25 15.05 -8.74 -2.39
CA LYS A 25 14.65 -9.69 -3.47
C LYS A 25 13.16 -10.04 -3.44
N ALA A 26 12.55 -9.96 -2.26
CA ALA A 26 11.14 -10.25 -2.06
C ALA A 26 10.25 -9.03 -2.22
N LYS A 27 10.79 -7.82 -2.01
CA LYS A 27 10.04 -6.56 -1.95
C LYS A 27 10.35 -5.62 -3.10
N CYS A 28 11.61 -5.55 -3.55
CA CYS A 28 12.07 -4.62 -4.56
C CYS A 28 12.24 -5.34 -5.91
N PHE A 29 11.19 -5.36 -6.70
CA PHE A 29 11.16 -5.93 -8.05
C PHE A 29 10.24 -5.11 -8.96
N ASP A 30 10.37 -5.26 -10.27
CA ASP A 30 9.57 -4.52 -11.23
C ASP A 30 8.07 -4.69 -10.96
N ASN A 31 7.34 -3.58 -10.93
CA ASN A 31 5.91 -3.52 -10.62
C ASN A 31 5.55 -4.03 -9.20
N SER A 32 6.48 -4.03 -8.26
CA SER A 32 6.21 -4.44 -6.88
C SER A 32 5.34 -3.45 -6.10
N ALA A 33 5.34 -2.18 -6.49
CA ALA A 33 4.61 -1.11 -5.85
C ALA A 33 3.73 -0.39 -6.88
N LEU A 34 2.43 -0.53 -6.75
CA LEU A 34 1.45 0.15 -7.59
C LEU A 34 0.84 1.31 -6.82
N ILE A 35 0.60 2.42 -7.51
CA ILE A 35 -0.13 3.57 -6.97
C ILE A 35 -1.23 4.01 -7.92
N THR A 36 -2.22 4.65 -7.34
CA THR A 36 -3.31 5.30 -8.05
C THR A 36 -2.90 6.70 -8.48
N GLU A 37 -3.83 7.43 -9.09
CA GLU A 37 -3.68 8.87 -9.28
C GLU A 37 -3.39 9.55 -7.94
N ILE A 38 -2.37 10.43 -7.93
CA ILE A 38 -2.02 11.22 -6.76
C ILE A 38 -3.01 12.41 -6.68
N ARG A 39 -3.59 12.59 -5.52
CA ARG A 39 -4.51 13.69 -5.23
C ARG A 39 -3.95 14.63 -4.17
N GLU A 40 -4.20 15.90 -4.34
CA GLU A 40 -3.84 16.93 -3.38
C GLU A 40 -4.61 16.75 -2.06
N LYS A 41 -3.99 17.14 -0.95
CA LYS A 41 -4.57 16.98 0.40
C LYS A 41 -5.99 17.55 0.52
N HIS A 42 -6.25 18.71 -0.07
CA HIS A 42 -7.55 19.40 0.03
C HIS A 42 -8.69 18.68 -0.74
N ARG A 43 -8.35 17.72 -1.62
CA ARG A 43 -9.30 16.88 -2.36
C ARG A 43 -9.51 15.50 -1.72
N MET A 44 -8.86 15.28 -0.58
CA MET A 44 -8.96 14.00 0.12
C MET A 44 -9.90 14.14 1.31
N PRO A 45 -10.50 13.03 1.79
CA PRO A 45 -11.20 13.01 3.06
C PRO A 45 -10.24 13.31 4.21
N ASP A 46 -10.78 13.38 5.42
CA ASP A 46 -9.95 13.38 6.61
C ASP A 46 -9.10 12.11 6.66
N MET A 47 -7.80 12.27 6.39
CA MET A 47 -6.86 11.15 6.32
C MET A 47 -6.50 10.60 7.70
N ASP A 48 -6.95 11.22 8.80
CA ASP A 48 -6.79 10.68 10.15
C ASP A 48 -7.88 9.65 10.49
N ALA A 49 -8.97 9.61 9.70
CA ALA A 49 -10.09 8.69 9.90
C ALA A 49 -10.62 8.05 8.60
N ALA A 50 -9.81 7.99 7.56
CA ALA A 50 -10.21 7.45 6.26
C ALA A 50 -10.30 5.92 6.28
N THR A 51 -11.38 5.37 5.72
CA THR A 51 -11.50 3.92 5.52
C THR A 51 -10.84 3.51 4.22
N LEU A 52 -10.09 2.42 4.27
CA LEU A 52 -9.35 1.84 3.17
C LEU A 52 -9.73 0.37 3.00
N TRP A 53 -10.04 -0.04 1.79
CA TRP A 53 -10.26 -1.46 1.49
C TRP A 53 -9.62 -1.92 0.18
N LEU A 54 -9.30 -3.19 0.13
CA LEU A 54 -8.73 -3.86 -1.04
C LEU A 54 -9.61 -5.02 -1.46
N TYR A 55 -9.97 -5.02 -2.73
CA TYR A 55 -10.64 -6.15 -3.38
C TYR A 55 -9.68 -6.83 -4.35
N VAL A 56 -9.78 -8.14 -4.44
CA VAL A 56 -9.13 -8.96 -5.48
C VAL A 56 -10.22 -9.84 -6.08
N ASP A 57 -10.43 -9.75 -7.38
CA ASP A 57 -11.50 -10.48 -8.10
C ASP A 57 -12.89 -10.27 -7.45
N ASN A 58 -13.23 -9.03 -7.11
CA ASN A 58 -14.47 -8.64 -6.43
C ASN A 58 -14.66 -9.23 -5.01
N GLN A 59 -13.63 -9.84 -4.43
CA GLN A 59 -13.64 -10.31 -3.05
C GLN A 59 -12.87 -9.34 -2.17
N GLU A 60 -13.47 -8.86 -1.10
CA GLU A 60 -12.79 -8.05 -0.11
C GLU A 60 -11.69 -8.87 0.57
N ARG A 61 -10.46 -8.36 0.53
CA ARG A 61 -9.27 -8.99 1.13
C ARG A 61 -8.75 -8.23 2.33
N GLN A 62 -8.86 -6.92 2.31
CA GLN A 62 -8.41 -6.07 3.40
C GLN A 62 -9.41 -4.95 3.62
N ARG A 63 -9.60 -4.61 4.89
CA ARG A 63 -10.30 -3.40 5.33
C ARG A 63 -9.60 -2.85 6.56
N GLY A 64 -9.43 -1.55 6.60
CA GLY A 64 -8.84 -0.84 7.71
C GLY A 64 -9.26 0.62 7.74
N ASN A 65 -8.94 1.29 8.81
CA ASN A 65 -9.10 2.73 8.95
C ASN A 65 -7.77 3.35 9.33
N THR A 66 -7.46 4.51 8.79
CA THR A 66 -6.18 5.19 9.07
C THR A 66 -6.02 5.59 10.53
N SER A 67 -7.13 5.75 11.28
CA SER A 67 -7.10 5.94 12.74
C SER A 67 -6.49 4.76 13.52
N GLN A 68 -6.32 3.60 12.87
CA GLN A 68 -5.69 2.41 13.45
C GLN A 68 -4.17 2.37 13.22
N MET A 69 -3.60 3.36 12.55
CA MET A 69 -2.16 3.48 12.36
C MET A 69 -1.47 3.75 13.70
N MET A 70 -0.32 3.12 13.94
CA MET A 70 0.48 3.35 15.16
C MET A 70 1.10 4.75 15.17
N HIS A 71 1.39 5.29 14.00
CA HIS A 71 1.92 6.64 13.80
C HIS A 71 1.08 7.35 12.76
N SER A 72 0.79 8.61 12.98
CA SER A 72 0.10 9.45 12.01
C SER A 72 0.96 9.67 10.75
N ILE A 73 0.33 10.02 9.64
CA ILE A 73 1.06 10.33 8.40
C ILE A 73 2.08 11.47 8.58
N PRO A 74 1.75 12.60 9.27
CA PRO A 74 2.73 13.64 9.57
C PRO A 74 3.93 13.15 10.40
N GLU A 75 3.71 12.27 11.39
CA GLU A 75 4.81 11.69 12.19
C GLU A 75 5.73 10.84 11.33
N LEU A 76 5.17 10.00 10.43
CA LEU A 76 5.96 9.19 9.51
C LEU A 76 6.80 10.05 8.56
N VAL A 77 6.21 11.10 7.98
CA VAL A 77 6.94 12.04 7.12
C VAL A 77 8.06 12.74 7.90
N SER A 78 7.78 13.20 9.13
CA SER A 78 8.76 13.83 10.01
C SER A 78 9.90 12.87 10.34
N GLU A 79 9.60 11.62 10.66
CA GLU A 79 10.63 10.63 10.99
C GLU A 79 11.53 10.30 9.81
N VAL A 80 10.94 10.03 8.64
CA VAL A 80 11.69 9.73 7.41
C VAL A 80 12.60 10.89 7.02
N SER A 81 12.13 12.15 7.17
CA SER A 81 12.90 13.34 6.82
C SER A 81 14.16 13.57 7.64
N LYS A 82 14.30 12.90 8.80
CA LYS A 82 15.53 12.95 9.61
C LYS A 82 16.70 12.21 8.95
N TYR A 83 16.40 11.24 8.11
CA TYR A 83 17.40 10.34 7.51
C TYR A 83 17.56 10.59 6.01
N TRP A 84 16.52 11.04 5.33
CA TRP A 84 16.52 11.28 3.90
C TRP A 84 15.96 12.66 3.55
N ARG A 85 16.61 13.34 2.63
CA ARG A 85 16.10 14.59 2.07
C ARG A 85 14.90 14.26 1.18
N LEU A 86 13.70 14.58 1.63
CA LEU A 86 12.47 14.43 0.84
C LEU A 86 12.36 15.52 -0.20
N THR A 87 11.96 15.14 -1.41
CA THR A 87 11.74 16.04 -2.55
C THR A 87 10.36 15.82 -3.15
N ALA A 88 9.90 16.79 -3.95
CA ALA A 88 8.64 16.62 -4.68
C ALA A 88 8.73 15.43 -5.63
N GLY A 89 7.75 14.51 -5.54
CA GLY A 89 7.72 13.27 -6.30
C GLY A 89 8.10 12.04 -5.47
N ASP A 90 8.68 12.20 -4.29
CA ASP A 90 8.94 11.07 -3.39
C ASP A 90 7.63 10.44 -2.90
N LEU A 91 7.62 9.12 -2.83
CA LEU A 91 6.48 8.34 -2.38
C LEU A 91 6.82 7.63 -1.07
N ILE A 92 5.98 7.82 -0.06
CA ILE A 92 6.09 7.13 1.22
C ILE A 92 4.91 6.16 1.35
N TYR A 93 5.20 4.87 1.35
CA TYR A 93 4.22 3.83 1.64
C TYR A 93 4.11 3.64 3.15
N THR A 94 2.95 3.92 3.70
CA THR A 94 2.73 4.02 5.15
C THR A 94 2.33 2.70 5.81
N GLY A 95 2.46 1.59 5.09
CA GLY A 95 2.10 0.27 5.58
C GLY A 95 0.72 -0.20 5.14
N THR A 96 0.29 -1.33 5.67
CA THR A 96 -0.94 -2.02 5.25
C THR A 96 -1.77 -2.46 6.46
N PRO A 97 -3.11 -2.39 6.39
CA PRO A 97 -3.96 -2.98 7.40
C PRO A 97 -3.83 -4.52 7.43
N LYS A 98 -4.35 -5.16 8.47
CA LYS A 98 -4.40 -6.63 8.56
C LYS A 98 -5.13 -7.24 7.37
N GLY A 99 -4.84 -8.51 7.06
CA GLY A 99 -5.49 -9.25 5.98
C GLY A 99 -4.60 -9.39 4.73
N SER A 100 -3.33 -9.01 4.81
CA SER A 100 -2.38 -9.29 3.73
C SER A 100 -2.30 -10.80 3.50
N GLY A 101 -2.43 -11.24 2.25
CA GLY A 101 -2.50 -12.65 1.90
C GLY A 101 -1.90 -12.96 0.54
N LYS A 102 -1.94 -14.22 0.15
CA LYS A 102 -1.51 -14.65 -1.16
C LYS A 102 -2.56 -14.29 -2.21
N ILE A 103 -2.11 -13.76 -3.33
CA ILE A 103 -2.92 -13.61 -4.54
C ILE A 103 -2.61 -14.85 -5.40
N PHE A 104 -3.58 -15.76 -5.46
CA PHE A 104 -3.42 -17.00 -6.23
C PHE A 104 -4.26 -16.88 -7.50
N ARG A 105 -3.63 -16.58 -8.64
CA ARG A 105 -4.20 -16.97 -9.94
C ARG A 105 -3.19 -16.96 -11.06
N LYS A 106 -3.33 -17.93 -11.96
CA LYS A 106 -2.82 -17.86 -13.33
C LYS A 106 -3.92 -17.14 -14.15
N GLY A 107 -3.63 -15.99 -14.72
CA GLY A 107 -4.56 -15.24 -15.56
C GLY A 107 -4.81 -13.81 -15.05
N PHE A 108 -5.74 -13.12 -15.68
CA PHE A 108 -6.14 -11.76 -15.32
C PHE A 108 -6.73 -11.71 -13.92
N TRP A 109 -6.28 -10.74 -13.13
CA TRP A 109 -6.87 -10.41 -11.84
C TRP A 109 -7.10 -8.90 -11.77
N SER A 110 -8.18 -8.50 -11.14
CA SER A 110 -8.48 -7.10 -10.88
C SER A 110 -8.18 -6.76 -9.42
N LEU A 111 -7.48 -5.66 -9.21
CA LEU A 111 -7.30 -5.05 -7.90
C LEU A 111 -8.09 -3.77 -7.86
N ARG A 112 -8.92 -3.65 -6.84
CA ARG A 112 -9.67 -2.43 -6.58
C ARG A 112 -9.40 -1.97 -5.17
N GLN A 113 -8.83 -0.78 -5.04
CA GLN A 113 -8.63 -0.14 -3.75
C GLN A 113 -9.54 1.10 -3.68
N VAL A 114 -10.22 1.28 -2.57
CA VAL A 114 -11.23 2.33 -2.40
C VAL A 114 -10.99 3.05 -1.08
N PHE A 115 -11.03 4.38 -1.13
CA PHE A 115 -11.17 5.24 0.04
C PHE A 115 -12.63 5.68 0.18
N GLU A 116 -13.20 5.58 1.37
CA GLU A 116 -14.50 6.13 1.68
C GLU A 116 -14.36 7.62 2.00
N ALA A 117 -14.84 8.43 1.14
CA ALA A 117 -15.23 9.84 1.18
C ALA A 117 -14.94 10.53 -0.16
N GLY A 118 -15.49 9.98 -1.18
CA GLY A 118 -15.35 10.46 -2.55
C GLY A 118 -14.76 9.36 -3.42
N LYS A 119 -15.66 8.62 -4.03
CA LYS A 119 -15.44 7.50 -4.95
C LYS A 119 -14.19 7.63 -5.83
N ALA A 120 -13.06 7.20 -5.30
CA ALA A 120 -11.90 6.90 -6.12
C ALA A 120 -11.72 5.39 -6.10
N SER A 121 -12.35 4.69 -7.00
CA SER A 121 -12.05 3.29 -7.26
C SER A 121 -10.98 3.23 -8.34
N PHE A 122 -9.98 2.41 -8.13
CA PHE A 122 -8.92 2.18 -9.10
C PHE A 122 -8.92 0.71 -9.45
N GLU A 123 -9.01 0.44 -10.72
CA GLU A 123 -8.99 -0.91 -11.25
C GLU A 123 -7.65 -1.12 -11.95
N PHE A 124 -6.90 -2.10 -11.49
CA PHE A 124 -5.73 -2.59 -12.19
C PHE A 124 -6.11 -3.93 -12.83
N SER A 125 -6.05 -4.00 -14.13
CA SER A 125 -6.11 -5.25 -14.89
C SER A 125 -4.72 -5.54 -15.44
N ASN A 126 -4.28 -6.78 -15.33
CA ASN A 126 -3.07 -7.26 -15.96
C ASN A 126 -3.40 -7.99 -17.25
#